data_8d62176d3d26134437be1665517afe08
#
_entry.id   8d62176d3d26134437be1665517afe08
#
_cell.length_a   1.000
_cell.length_b   1.000
_cell.length_c   1.000
_cell.angle_alpha   90.00
_cell.angle_beta   90.00
_cell.angle_gamma   90.00
#
_symmetry.space_group_name_H-M   'P 1'
#
loop_
_entity.id
_entity.type
_entity.pdbx_description
1 polymer ?
#
loop_
_entity_poly.entity_id
_entity_poly.type
_entity_poly.pdbx_seq_one_letter_code
_entity_poly.pdbx_strand_id
1 'polypeptide(L)'
;MSNPIKDKFIEHMELFGLTKETQKGYISAVRCLATHYQTSPEHLSNDQVRDYFRHLLLKKKLAHSSCKAYLAGITYFYRHICGREVDDRFGLPPRPLGKKLPAVLSMEEVSRLLNCIDNLKHRVLLKTIYSAGLRVSEAISLKPEHIESDPSRMVIRVEQGKGRKDRYTVLSHHLLHELRAYWIEYKPKYWLFPGQKAGTHISNVSVSQVLYDAKKKSA
;
A
#
# COMPACT_ATOMS: atom_id res chain seq x y z
N MET A 1 -1.62 29.28 -3.95
CA MET A 1 -3.01 29.63 -3.65
C MET A 1 -3.73 28.39 -3.20
N SER A 2 -4.35 28.40 -2.00
CA SER A 2 -5.23 27.31 -1.55
C SER A 2 -6.46 27.27 -2.45
N ASN A 3 -6.85 26.06 -2.84
CA ASN A 3 -8.11 25.88 -3.58
C ASN A 3 -9.19 25.53 -2.52
N PRO A 4 -10.18 26.42 -2.28
CA PRO A 4 -11.16 26.25 -1.20
C PRO A 4 -11.89 24.90 -1.24
N ILE A 5 -12.17 24.40 -2.46
CA ILE A 5 -12.85 23.12 -2.62
C ILE A 5 -11.97 21.93 -2.25
N LYS A 6 -10.66 22.04 -2.49
CA LYS A 6 -9.69 21.02 -2.07
C LYS A 6 -9.57 20.99 -0.54
N ASP A 7 -9.54 22.15 0.09
CA ASP A 7 -9.41 22.25 1.54
C ASP A 7 -10.67 21.68 2.22
N LYS A 8 -11.87 22.03 1.72
CA LYS A 8 -13.15 21.42 2.15
C LYS A 8 -13.18 19.91 1.94
N PHE A 9 -12.61 19.42 0.83
CA PHE A 9 -12.54 17.98 0.54
C PHE A 9 -11.64 17.24 1.53
N ILE A 10 -10.48 17.81 1.88
CA ILE A 10 -9.56 17.25 2.87
C ILE A 10 -10.21 17.23 4.24
N GLU A 11 -10.77 18.34 4.68
CA GLU A 11 -11.45 18.48 5.97
C GLU A 11 -12.56 17.43 6.13
N HIS A 12 -13.43 17.30 5.11
CA HIS A 12 -14.50 16.32 5.15
C HIS A 12 -13.96 14.88 5.29
N MET A 13 -12.92 14.52 4.55
CA MET A 13 -12.31 13.20 4.63
C MET A 13 -11.66 12.95 6.01
N GLU A 14 -11.10 13.98 6.64
CA GLU A 14 -10.54 13.89 7.99
C GLU A 14 -11.62 13.67 9.04
N LEU A 15 -12.71 14.44 8.97
CA LEU A 15 -13.86 14.29 9.88
C LEU A 15 -14.47 12.88 9.81
N PHE A 16 -14.52 12.28 8.62
CA PHE A 16 -15.02 10.91 8.43
C PHE A 16 -13.95 9.83 8.67
N GLY A 17 -12.79 10.19 9.20
CA GLY A 17 -11.76 9.26 9.63
C GLY A 17 -11.08 8.48 8.50
N LEU A 18 -11.10 8.99 7.25
CA LEU A 18 -10.40 8.36 6.15
C LEU A 18 -8.88 8.40 6.35
N THR A 19 -8.22 7.28 6.04
CA THR A 19 -6.76 7.20 6.17
C THR A 19 -6.07 8.19 5.22
N LYS A 20 -4.90 8.67 5.58
CA LYS A 20 -4.10 9.59 4.73
C LYS A 20 -3.83 9.02 3.33
N GLU A 21 -3.65 7.70 3.21
CA GLU A 21 -3.48 7.05 1.89
C GLU A 21 -4.76 7.09 1.05
N THR A 22 -5.92 6.87 1.66
CA THR A 22 -7.22 7.01 0.99
C THR A 22 -7.44 8.45 0.54
N GLN A 23 -7.17 9.43 1.42
CA GLN A 23 -7.25 10.85 1.09
C GLN A 23 -6.38 11.21 -0.12
N LYS A 24 -5.10 10.81 -0.13
CA LYS A 24 -4.19 11.02 -1.26
C LYS A 24 -4.74 10.41 -2.56
N GLY A 25 -5.25 9.19 -2.50
CA GLY A 25 -5.85 8.51 -3.64
C GLY A 25 -7.05 9.27 -4.21
N TYR A 26 -7.96 9.71 -3.35
CA TYR A 26 -9.16 10.45 -3.73
C TYR A 26 -8.83 11.83 -4.31
N ILE A 27 -7.94 12.58 -3.65
CA ILE A 27 -7.45 13.87 -4.16
C ILE A 27 -6.78 13.70 -5.53
N SER A 28 -5.97 12.66 -5.70
CA SER A 28 -5.31 12.38 -6.97
C SER A 28 -6.32 12.09 -8.09
N ALA A 29 -7.36 11.28 -7.80
CA ALA A 29 -8.40 10.95 -8.78
C ALA A 29 -9.15 12.21 -9.26
N VAL A 30 -9.59 13.05 -8.33
CA VAL A 30 -10.30 14.30 -8.64
C VAL A 30 -9.39 15.29 -9.38
N ARG A 31 -8.12 15.40 -8.98
CA ARG A 31 -7.13 16.23 -9.67
C ARG A 31 -6.90 15.76 -11.11
N CYS A 32 -6.76 14.46 -11.34
CA CYS A 32 -6.60 13.92 -12.70
C CYS A 32 -7.81 14.21 -13.59
N LEU A 33 -9.02 14.13 -13.03
CA LEU A 33 -10.26 14.51 -13.74
C LEU A 33 -10.23 16.01 -14.11
N ALA A 34 -9.95 16.89 -13.16
CA ALA A 34 -9.85 18.34 -13.38
C ALA A 34 -8.79 18.69 -14.43
N THR A 35 -7.63 18.04 -14.36
CA THR A 35 -6.54 18.24 -15.33
C THR A 35 -6.93 17.78 -16.74
N HIS A 36 -7.70 16.69 -16.85
CA HIS A 36 -8.15 16.16 -18.14
C HIS A 36 -9.05 17.17 -18.90
N TYR A 37 -9.93 17.85 -18.18
CA TYR A 37 -10.85 18.85 -18.76
C TYR A 37 -10.36 20.29 -18.63
N GLN A 38 -9.23 20.52 -17.95
CA GLN A 38 -8.70 21.87 -17.65
C GLN A 38 -9.75 22.80 -17.01
N THR A 39 -10.64 22.20 -16.20
CA THR A 39 -11.79 22.87 -15.58
C THR A 39 -11.93 22.40 -14.15
N SER A 40 -12.48 23.26 -13.28
CA SER A 40 -12.80 22.87 -11.91
C SER A 40 -13.77 21.68 -11.89
N PRO A 41 -13.50 20.63 -11.10
CA PRO A 41 -14.27 19.39 -11.17
C PRO A 41 -15.75 19.56 -10.80
N GLU A 42 -16.09 20.57 -10.01
CA GLU A 42 -17.46 20.89 -9.61
C GLU A 42 -18.37 21.29 -10.79
N HIS A 43 -17.79 21.83 -11.86
CA HIS A 43 -18.52 22.29 -13.06
C HIS A 43 -18.70 21.19 -14.11
N LEU A 44 -18.10 20.03 -13.91
CA LEU A 44 -18.23 18.93 -14.87
C LEU A 44 -19.57 18.22 -14.73
N SER A 45 -20.21 17.93 -15.85
CA SER A 45 -21.46 17.15 -15.91
C SER A 45 -21.21 15.66 -15.66
N ASN A 46 -22.28 14.92 -15.33
CA ASN A 46 -22.19 13.46 -15.20
C ASN A 46 -21.75 12.78 -16.50
N ASP A 47 -22.16 13.31 -17.65
CA ASP A 47 -21.77 12.77 -18.95
C ASP A 47 -20.28 12.97 -19.22
N GLN A 48 -19.72 14.13 -18.89
CA GLN A 48 -18.27 14.37 -18.96
C GLN A 48 -17.51 13.40 -18.05
N VAL A 49 -18.00 13.14 -16.85
CA VAL A 49 -17.38 12.15 -15.96
C VAL A 49 -17.46 10.72 -16.53
N ARG A 50 -18.58 10.34 -17.15
CA ARG A 50 -18.70 9.06 -17.87
C ARG A 50 -17.70 8.97 -19.03
N ASP A 51 -17.58 10.01 -19.83
CA ASP A 51 -16.64 10.05 -20.94
C ASP A 51 -15.19 9.98 -20.46
N TYR A 52 -14.87 10.59 -19.31
CA TYR A 52 -13.57 10.42 -18.67
C TYR A 52 -13.27 8.97 -18.33
N PHE A 53 -14.21 8.22 -17.72
CA PHE A 53 -14.01 6.79 -17.46
C PHE A 53 -13.86 5.97 -18.73
N ARG A 54 -14.63 6.29 -19.78
CA ARG A 54 -14.45 5.70 -21.12
C ARG A 54 -13.05 5.98 -21.66
N HIS A 55 -12.55 7.21 -21.53
CA HIS A 55 -11.18 7.58 -21.90
C HIS A 55 -10.13 6.77 -21.11
N LEU A 56 -10.28 6.64 -19.78
CA LEU A 56 -9.37 5.86 -18.95
C LEU A 56 -9.29 4.38 -19.39
N LEU A 57 -10.43 3.78 -19.73
CA LEU A 57 -10.48 2.38 -20.14
C LEU A 57 -9.97 2.18 -21.57
N LEU A 58 -10.48 2.95 -22.54
CA LEU A 58 -10.26 2.68 -23.96
C LEU A 58 -9.00 3.34 -24.50
N LYS A 59 -8.70 4.58 -24.07
CA LYS A 59 -7.54 5.34 -24.56
C LYS A 59 -6.30 5.11 -23.72
N LYS A 60 -6.44 5.26 -22.37
CA LYS A 60 -5.34 5.04 -21.43
C LYS A 60 -5.10 3.57 -21.10
N LYS A 61 -6.03 2.67 -21.44
CA LYS A 61 -5.97 1.23 -21.17
C LYS A 61 -5.66 0.90 -19.71
N LEU A 62 -6.18 1.70 -18.79
CA LEU A 62 -5.99 1.48 -17.36
C LEU A 62 -6.68 0.19 -16.92
N ALA A 63 -6.05 -0.52 -15.98
CA ALA A 63 -6.65 -1.69 -15.38
C ALA A 63 -7.98 -1.33 -14.68
N HIS A 64 -8.97 -2.22 -14.75
CA HIS A 64 -10.28 -2.01 -14.14
C HIS A 64 -10.20 -1.68 -12.65
N SER A 65 -9.25 -2.31 -11.91
CA SER A 65 -9.00 -2.00 -10.49
C SER A 65 -8.57 -0.55 -10.26
N SER A 66 -7.74 0.00 -11.16
CA SER A 66 -7.34 1.41 -11.11
C SER A 66 -8.51 2.33 -11.39
N CYS A 67 -9.32 2.05 -12.43
CA CYS A 67 -10.53 2.81 -12.71
C CYS A 67 -11.50 2.79 -11.51
N LYS A 68 -11.64 1.66 -10.82
CA LYS A 68 -12.47 1.54 -9.62
C LYS A 68 -11.97 2.43 -8.47
N ALA A 69 -10.66 2.55 -8.30
CA ALA A 69 -10.09 3.46 -7.30
C ALA A 69 -10.37 4.94 -7.64
N TYR A 70 -10.25 5.32 -8.91
CA TYR A 70 -10.65 6.65 -9.40
C TYR A 70 -12.14 6.90 -9.18
N LEU A 71 -12.98 5.92 -9.51
CA LEU A 71 -14.43 5.98 -9.32
C LEU A 71 -14.78 6.28 -7.87
N ALA A 72 -14.18 5.57 -6.91
CA ALA A 72 -14.44 5.76 -5.49
C ALA A 72 -14.14 7.21 -5.04
N GLY A 73 -12.99 7.77 -5.46
CA GLY A 73 -12.62 9.14 -5.10
C GLY A 73 -13.51 10.21 -5.76
N ILE A 74 -13.85 10.03 -7.03
CA ILE A 74 -14.69 10.95 -7.80
C ILE A 74 -16.14 10.90 -7.29
N THR A 75 -16.69 9.73 -7.05
CA THR A 75 -18.04 9.57 -6.46
C THR A 75 -18.12 10.19 -5.07
N TYR A 76 -17.10 9.94 -4.23
CA TYR A 76 -17.04 10.56 -2.91
C TYR A 76 -17.05 12.08 -2.99
N PHE A 77 -16.25 12.68 -3.88
CA PHE A 77 -16.19 14.11 -4.10
C PHE A 77 -17.55 14.71 -4.49
N TYR A 78 -18.20 14.13 -5.50
CA TYR A 78 -19.49 14.66 -5.97
C TYR A 78 -20.61 14.52 -4.95
N ARG A 79 -20.68 13.39 -4.23
CA ARG A 79 -21.70 13.19 -3.20
C ARG A 79 -21.54 14.09 -2.00
N HIS A 80 -20.34 14.15 -1.45
CA HIS A 80 -20.13 14.76 -0.15
C HIS A 80 -19.66 16.21 -0.21
N ILE A 81 -19.04 16.63 -1.30
CA ILE A 81 -18.52 17.98 -1.44
C ILE A 81 -19.40 18.85 -2.32
N CYS A 82 -19.88 18.29 -3.43
CA CYS A 82 -20.77 19.00 -4.35
C CYS A 82 -22.25 18.82 -4.01
N GLY A 83 -22.63 17.89 -3.13
CA GLY A 83 -24.02 17.59 -2.79
C GLY A 83 -24.84 17.09 -3.98
N ARG A 84 -24.19 16.43 -4.95
CA ARG A 84 -24.80 16.02 -6.21
C ARG A 84 -25.02 14.52 -6.24
N GLU A 85 -26.23 14.09 -6.62
CA GLU A 85 -26.48 12.69 -6.93
C GLU A 85 -25.67 12.26 -8.15
N VAL A 86 -25.03 11.12 -8.05
CA VAL A 86 -24.20 10.55 -9.10
C VAL A 86 -24.51 9.07 -9.27
N ASP A 87 -24.46 8.61 -10.49
CA ASP A 87 -24.48 7.19 -10.82
C ASP A 87 -23.26 6.51 -10.16
N ASP A 88 -23.52 5.45 -9.38
CA ASP A 88 -22.52 4.71 -8.64
C ASP A 88 -21.35 4.17 -9.48
N ARG A 89 -21.56 4.06 -10.77
CA ARG A 89 -20.56 3.50 -11.70
C ARG A 89 -20.07 4.46 -12.76
N PHE A 90 -20.73 5.58 -12.98
CA PHE A 90 -20.46 6.47 -14.12
C PHE A 90 -20.23 5.70 -15.44
N GLY A 91 -21.06 4.67 -15.68
CA GLY A 91 -20.93 3.82 -16.86
C GLY A 91 -19.72 2.89 -16.88
N LEU A 92 -18.98 2.75 -15.77
CA LEU A 92 -17.88 1.80 -15.67
C LEU A 92 -18.43 0.37 -15.71
N PRO A 93 -18.04 -0.47 -16.68
CA PRO A 93 -18.52 -1.83 -16.79
C PRO A 93 -18.14 -2.67 -15.57
N PRO A 94 -18.90 -3.72 -15.24
CA PRO A 94 -18.50 -4.67 -14.21
C PRO A 94 -17.13 -5.27 -14.54
N ARG A 95 -16.42 -5.70 -13.50
CA ARG A 95 -15.09 -6.31 -13.66
C ARG A 95 -15.20 -7.53 -14.58
N PRO A 96 -14.33 -7.67 -15.61
CA PRO A 96 -14.26 -8.88 -16.41
C PRO A 96 -14.06 -10.11 -15.52
N LEU A 97 -14.79 -11.18 -15.80
CA LEU A 97 -14.65 -12.47 -15.15
C LEU A 97 -13.26 -13.04 -15.49
N GLY A 98 -12.54 -13.55 -14.50
CA GLY A 98 -11.23 -14.19 -14.67
C GLY A 98 -10.12 -13.49 -13.88
N LYS A 99 -9.96 -13.84 -12.60
CA LYS A 99 -8.72 -13.57 -11.86
C LYS A 99 -7.69 -14.61 -12.25
N LYS A 100 -6.60 -14.22 -12.91
CA LYS A 100 -5.40 -15.06 -12.93
C LYS A 100 -4.89 -15.15 -11.48
N LEU A 101 -4.74 -16.35 -10.97
CA LEU A 101 -4.05 -16.58 -9.70
C LEU A 101 -2.59 -16.15 -9.86
N PRO A 102 -1.99 -15.54 -8.84
CA PRO A 102 -0.56 -15.29 -8.85
C PRO A 102 0.21 -16.62 -8.99
N ALA A 103 1.36 -16.59 -9.63
CA ALA A 103 2.28 -17.70 -9.58
C ALA A 103 2.76 -17.89 -8.14
N VAL A 104 2.70 -19.12 -7.65
CA VAL A 104 3.22 -19.50 -6.33
C VAL A 104 4.65 -19.98 -6.53
N LEU A 105 5.59 -19.38 -5.82
CA LEU A 105 7.00 -19.80 -5.84
C LEU A 105 7.18 -21.03 -4.95
N SER A 106 8.06 -21.96 -5.39
CA SER A 106 8.49 -23.07 -4.56
C SER A 106 9.40 -22.60 -3.42
N MET A 107 9.63 -23.46 -2.43
CA MET A 107 10.55 -23.13 -1.32
C MET A 107 11.98 -22.88 -1.81
N GLU A 108 12.43 -23.62 -2.82
CA GLU A 108 13.74 -23.48 -3.44
C GLU A 108 13.85 -22.14 -4.19
N GLU A 109 12.81 -21.73 -4.92
CA GLU A 109 12.76 -20.45 -5.62
C GLU A 109 12.80 -19.28 -4.62
N VAL A 110 12.05 -19.36 -3.53
CA VAL A 110 12.08 -18.35 -2.46
C VAL A 110 13.46 -18.30 -1.81
N SER A 111 14.07 -19.42 -1.52
CA SER A 111 15.41 -19.51 -0.92
C SER A 111 16.45 -18.89 -1.84
N ARG A 112 16.45 -19.22 -3.13
CA ARG A 112 17.35 -18.60 -4.12
C ARG A 112 17.18 -17.09 -4.17
N LEU A 113 15.94 -16.60 -4.25
CA LEU A 113 15.61 -15.19 -4.32
C LEU A 113 16.14 -14.45 -3.08
N LEU A 114 15.92 -14.98 -1.87
CA LEU A 114 16.35 -14.34 -0.63
C LEU A 114 17.88 -14.37 -0.46
N ASN A 115 18.54 -15.42 -0.94
CA ASN A 115 20.00 -15.53 -0.85
C ASN A 115 20.75 -14.63 -1.86
N CYS A 116 20.08 -14.14 -2.91
CA CYS A 116 20.65 -13.15 -3.83
C CYS A 116 20.69 -11.71 -3.23
N ILE A 117 20.22 -11.52 -1.99
CA ILE A 117 20.19 -10.20 -1.34
C ILE A 117 21.42 -10.04 -0.45
N ASP A 118 22.37 -9.24 -0.88
CA ASP A 118 23.64 -9.05 -0.16
C ASP A 118 23.46 -8.29 1.15
N ASN A 119 22.61 -7.25 1.16
CA ASN A 119 22.37 -6.43 2.34
C ASN A 119 21.59 -7.19 3.41
N LEU A 120 22.20 -7.41 4.58
CA LEU A 120 21.62 -8.18 5.69
C LEU A 120 20.27 -7.61 6.15
N LYS A 121 20.12 -6.30 6.31
CA LYS A 121 18.86 -5.66 6.70
C LYS A 121 17.74 -5.99 5.71
N HIS A 122 17.99 -5.88 4.42
CA HIS A 122 17.01 -6.14 3.38
C HIS A 122 16.64 -7.62 3.32
N ARG A 123 17.62 -8.50 3.44
CA ARG A 123 17.41 -9.95 3.45
C ARG A 123 16.58 -10.39 4.65
N VAL A 124 16.91 -9.92 5.86
CA VAL A 124 16.16 -10.26 7.08
C VAL A 124 14.74 -9.67 7.04
N LEU A 125 14.55 -8.46 6.51
CA LEU A 125 13.23 -7.89 6.31
C LEU A 125 12.34 -8.76 5.41
N LEU A 126 12.84 -9.20 4.25
CA LEU A 126 12.07 -10.05 3.34
C LEU A 126 11.85 -11.45 3.91
N LYS A 127 12.82 -12.01 4.65
CA LYS A 127 12.62 -13.25 5.41
C LYS A 127 11.53 -13.09 6.48
N THR A 128 11.48 -11.95 7.16
CA THR A 128 10.43 -11.65 8.15
C THR A 128 9.04 -11.58 7.49
N ILE A 129 8.94 -10.89 6.36
CA ILE A 129 7.68 -10.81 5.58
C ILE A 129 7.20 -12.21 5.19
N TYR A 130 8.10 -13.03 4.64
CA TYR A 130 7.76 -14.36 4.15
C TYR A 130 7.40 -15.32 5.29
N SER A 131 8.27 -15.43 6.30
CA SER A 131 8.12 -16.40 7.39
C SER A 131 6.92 -16.11 8.29
N ALA A 132 6.64 -14.84 8.57
CA ALA A 132 5.55 -14.43 9.45
C ALA A 132 4.25 -14.05 8.70
N GLY A 133 4.22 -14.13 7.38
CA GLY A 133 3.06 -13.79 6.57
C GLY A 133 2.61 -12.34 6.74
N LEU A 134 3.57 -11.41 6.86
CA LEU A 134 3.30 -10.00 7.07
C LEU A 134 3.01 -9.27 5.75
N ARG A 135 2.15 -8.24 5.82
CA ARG A 135 2.11 -7.25 4.74
C ARG A 135 3.38 -6.40 4.79
N VAL A 136 3.81 -5.89 3.63
CA VAL A 136 5.00 -5.02 3.58
C VAL A 136 4.87 -3.84 4.54
N SER A 137 3.69 -3.20 4.58
CA SER A 137 3.42 -2.07 5.50
C SER A 137 3.51 -2.46 6.98
N GLU A 138 3.11 -3.67 7.35
CA GLU A 138 3.22 -4.19 8.72
C GLU A 138 4.69 -4.45 9.06
N ALA A 139 5.44 -5.10 8.18
CA ALA A 139 6.84 -5.43 8.42
C ALA A 139 7.74 -4.20 8.57
N ILE A 140 7.56 -3.17 7.73
CA ILE A 140 8.38 -1.95 7.82
C ILE A 140 8.08 -1.12 9.06
N SER A 141 6.88 -1.24 9.64
CA SER A 141 6.47 -0.57 10.87
C SER A 141 6.75 -1.37 12.14
N LEU A 142 7.42 -2.52 12.04
CA LEU A 142 7.83 -3.28 13.21
C LEU A 142 8.85 -2.51 14.03
N LYS A 143 8.69 -2.63 15.35
CA LYS A 143 9.67 -2.17 16.33
C LYS A 143 10.35 -3.39 16.96
N PRO A 144 11.55 -3.23 17.55
CA PRO A 144 12.20 -4.31 18.27
C PRO A 144 11.32 -4.96 19.35
N GLU A 145 10.57 -4.16 20.08
CA GLU A 145 9.65 -4.60 21.15
C GLU A 145 8.48 -5.47 20.67
N HIS A 146 8.23 -5.51 19.35
CA HIS A 146 7.20 -6.36 18.76
C HIS A 146 7.66 -7.81 18.58
N ILE A 147 8.95 -8.09 18.78
CA ILE A 147 9.52 -9.45 18.67
C ILE A 147 9.49 -10.08 20.05
N GLU A 148 8.47 -10.87 20.32
CA GLU A 148 8.31 -11.57 21.58
C GLU A 148 8.98 -12.96 21.46
N SER A 149 10.23 -13.04 21.92
CA SER A 149 11.07 -14.25 21.79
C SER A 149 11.07 -15.14 23.04
N ASP A 150 10.15 -14.92 23.96
CA ASP A 150 9.95 -15.83 25.09
C ASP A 150 9.59 -17.23 24.57
N PRO A 151 10.27 -18.31 25.02
CA PRO A 151 10.01 -19.66 24.54
C PRO A 151 8.55 -20.13 24.68
N SER A 152 7.81 -19.57 25.62
CA SER A 152 6.39 -19.88 25.83
C SER A 152 5.47 -19.19 24.82
N ARG A 153 5.93 -18.17 24.10
CA ARG A 153 5.10 -17.38 23.20
C ARG A 153 5.54 -17.44 21.75
N MET A 154 6.81 -17.07 21.46
CA MET A 154 7.40 -17.08 20.13
C MET A 154 6.49 -16.45 19.07
N VAL A 155 6.18 -15.15 19.23
CA VAL A 155 5.26 -14.41 18.37
C VAL A 155 5.80 -13.05 17.95
N ILE A 156 5.26 -12.53 16.85
CA ILE A 156 5.45 -11.14 16.42
C ILE A 156 4.14 -10.42 16.61
N ARG A 157 4.15 -9.33 17.36
CA ARG A 157 2.99 -8.45 17.53
C ARG A 157 2.89 -7.48 16.35
N VAL A 158 1.74 -7.47 15.70
CA VAL A 158 1.43 -6.57 14.58
C VAL A 158 0.40 -5.56 15.07
N GLU A 159 0.84 -4.31 15.24
CA GLU A 159 -0.05 -3.22 15.63
C GLU A 159 -0.69 -2.58 14.40
N GLN A 160 -1.94 -2.16 14.55
CA GLN A 160 -2.71 -1.44 13.53
C GLN A 160 -2.69 -2.08 12.13
N GLY A 161 -2.84 -3.38 12.07
CA GLY A 161 -3.00 -4.12 10.82
C GLY A 161 -4.21 -3.64 10.00
N LYS A 162 -4.58 -4.36 8.94
CA LYS A 162 -5.72 -4.00 8.10
C LYS A 162 -7.00 -3.84 8.93
N GLY A 163 -7.59 -2.65 8.91
CA GLY A 163 -8.77 -2.29 9.72
C GLY A 163 -8.42 -1.85 11.14
N ARG A 164 -7.18 -1.44 11.42
CA ARG A 164 -6.67 -1.00 12.74
C ARG A 164 -6.83 -2.06 13.83
N LYS A 165 -6.75 -3.35 13.47
CA LYS A 165 -6.81 -4.46 14.42
C LYS A 165 -5.41 -5.00 14.68
N ASP A 166 -5.08 -5.15 15.96
CA ASP A 166 -3.84 -5.80 16.37
C ASP A 166 -3.98 -7.31 16.24
N ARG A 167 -2.88 -7.96 15.93
CA ARG A 167 -2.80 -9.41 15.86
C ARG A 167 -1.40 -9.91 16.18
N TYR A 168 -1.33 -11.15 16.59
CA TYR A 168 -0.07 -11.88 16.69
C TYR A 168 0.14 -12.79 15.47
N THR A 169 1.39 -13.02 15.12
CA THR A 169 1.79 -14.02 14.12
C THR A 169 3.00 -14.79 14.60
N VAL A 170 3.29 -15.89 13.95
CA VAL A 170 4.34 -16.85 14.37
C VAL A 170 5.73 -16.24 14.20
N LEU A 171 6.58 -16.44 15.22
CA LEU A 171 8.02 -16.22 15.18
C LEU A 171 8.73 -17.58 15.17
N SER A 172 9.21 -18.03 14.01
CA SER A 172 9.95 -19.29 13.96
C SER A 172 11.33 -19.16 14.58
N HIS A 173 11.89 -20.25 15.13
CA HIS A 173 13.25 -20.26 15.68
C HIS A 173 14.30 -19.84 14.65
N HIS A 174 14.11 -20.24 13.38
CA HIS A 174 15.00 -19.83 12.29
C HIS A 174 14.97 -18.31 12.06
N LEU A 175 13.76 -17.72 11.99
CA LEU A 175 13.60 -16.27 11.85
C LEU A 175 14.19 -15.53 13.05
N LEU A 176 13.98 -16.03 14.27
CA LEU A 176 14.55 -15.42 15.48
C LEU A 176 16.09 -15.40 15.42
N HIS A 177 16.71 -16.48 14.96
CA HIS A 177 18.18 -16.53 14.79
C HIS A 177 18.66 -15.46 13.80
N GLU A 178 18.02 -15.30 12.66
CA GLU A 178 18.33 -14.28 11.66
C GLU A 178 18.14 -12.85 12.22
N LEU A 179 17.06 -12.62 12.95
CA LEU A 179 16.78 -11.35 13.61
C LEU A 179 17.82 -11.01 14.68
N ARG A 180 18.31 -12.00 15.44
CA ARG A 180 19.39 -11.79 16.42
C ARG A 180 20.70 -11.44 15.75
N ALA A 181 21.08 -12.13 14.68
CA ALA A 181 22.29 -11.78 13.91
C ALA A 181 22.20 -10.35 13.36
N TYR A 182 21.05 -10.00 12.79
CA TYR A 182 20.78 -8.64 12.33
C TYR A 182 20.87 -7.61 13.48
N TRP A 183 20.31 -7.92 14.65
CA TRP A 183 20.34 -7.05 15.82
C TRP A 183 21.76 -6.75 16.30
N ILE A 184 22.62 -7.76 16.35
CA ILE A 184 24.01 -7.62 16.78
C ILE A 184 24.75 -6.60 15.89
N GLU A 185 24.51 -6.65 14.57
CA GLU A 185 25.19 -5.80 13.59
C GLU A 185 24.61 -4.38 13.54
N TYR A 186 23.28 -4.24 13.51
CA TYR A 186 22.60 -2.95 13.23
C TYR A 186 22.12 -2.22 14.49
N LYS A 187 21.87 -2.91 15.59
CA LYS A 187 21.37 -2.38 16.88
C LYS A 187 20.21 -1.37 16.69
N PRO A 188 19.13 -1.75 16.00
CA PRO A 188 18.03 -0.82 15.69
C PRO A 188 17.35 -0.35 16.99
N LYS A 189 17.16 0.99 17.12
CA LYS A 189 16.65 1.59 18.37
C LYS A 189 15.14 1.73 18.39
N TYR A 190 14.55 2.31 17.34
CA TYR A 190 13.10 2.62 17.30
C TYR A 190 12.36 1.75 16.30
N TRP A 191 12.80 1.73 15.04
CA TRP A 191 12.25 0.86 14.02
C TRP A 191 13.12 -0.37 13.84
N LEU A 192 12.53 -1.56 13.78
CA LEU A 192 13.28 -2.79 13.53
C LEU A 192 14.06 -2.71 12.21
N PHE A 193 13.47 -2.08 11.18
CA PHE A 193 14.11 -1.84 9.90
C PHE A 193 14.17 -0.33 9.58
N PRO A 194 15.20 0.37 10.08
CA PRO A 194 15.32 1.81 9.93
C PRO A 194 15.54 2.22 8.46
N GLY A 195 14.98 3.38 8.10
CA GLY A 195 15.19 4.04 6.81
C GLY A 195 16.53 4.75 6.74
N GLN A 196 16.76 5.45 5.63
CA GLN A 196 17.95 6.30 5.46
C GLN A 196 17.87 7.58 6.29
N LYS A 197 16.67 8.15 6.39
CA LYS A 197 16.45 9.36 7.19
C LYS A 197 16.23 8.97 8.66
N ALA A 198 16.94 9.65 9.57
CA ALA A 198 16.78 9.42 11.00
C ALA A 198 15.31 9.50 11.45
N GLY A 199 14.90 8.61 12.35
CA GLY A 199 13.54 8.54 12.88
C GLY A 199 12.50 7.91 11.94
N THR A 200 12.88 7.52 10.72
CA THR A 200 11.97 6.86 9.76
C THR A 200 12.28 5.38 9.62
N HIS A 201 11.27 4.59 9.26
CA HIS A 201 11.45 3.21 8.82
C HIS A 201 11.76 3.15 7.31
N ILE A 202 12.22 1.99 6.84
CA ILE A 202 12.39 1.73 5.40
C ILE A 202 11.08 1.94 4.64
N SER A 203 11.13 2.45 3.41
CA SER A 203 9.94 2.73 2.61
C SER A 203 9.43 1.48 1.86
N ASN A 204 8.12 1.44 1.57
CA ASN A 204 7.53 0.41 0.70
C ASN A 204 8.22 0.37 -0.68
N VAL A 205 8.59 1.54 -1.21
CA VAL A 205 9.28 1.65 -2.50
C VAL A 205 10.65 0.98 -2.44
N SER A 206 11.41 1.21 -1.35
CA SER A 206 12.72 0.56 -1.15
C SER A 206 12.58 -0.97 -1.08
N VAL A 207 11.57 -1.48 -0.35
CA VAL A 207 11.32 -2.94 -0.26
C VAL A 207 10.98 -3.53 -1.64
N SER A 208 10.12 -2.84 -2.41
CA SER A 208 9.75 -3.27 -3.76
C SER A 208 10.97 -3.27 -4.70
N GLN A 209 11.85 -2.27 -4.59
CA GLN A 209 13.07 -2.21 -5.39
C GLN A 209 14.02 -3.36 -5.04
N VAL A 210 14.24 -3.64 -3.75
CA VAL A 210 15.07 -4.78 -3.31
C VAL A 210 14.56 -6.10 -3.88
N LEU A 211 13.23 -6.33 -3.82
CA LEU A 211 12.64 -7.55 -4.36
C LEU A 211 12.79 -7.64 -5.88
N TYR A 212 12.63 -6.52 -6.59
CA TYR A 212 12.82 -6.45 -8.04
C TYR A 212 14.26 -6.78 -8.44
N ASP A 213 15.25 -6.22 -7.72
CA ASP A 213 16.66 -6.46 -7.99
C ASP A 213 17.06 -7.91 -7.66
N ALA A 214 16.54 -8.46 -6.55
CA ALA A 214 16.73 -9.86 -6.20
C ALA A 214 16.15 -10.80 -7.28
N LYS A 215 14.95 -10.50 -7.79
CA LYS A 215 14.34 -11.26 -8.89
C LYS A 215 15.23 -11.27 -10.14
N LYS A 216 15.87 -10.16 -10.50
CA LYS A 216 16.77 -10.10 -11.65
C LYS A 216 18.04 -10.92 -11.45
N LYS A 217 18.55 -10.99 -10.20
CA LYS A 217 19.75 -11.77 -9.87
C LYS A 217 19.48 -13.28 -9.77
N SER A 218 18.24 -13.67 -9.43
CA SER A 218 17.85 -15.08 -9.21
C SER A 218 17.30 -15.78 -10.44
N ALA A 219 17.05 -15.05 -11.53
CA ALA A 219 16.59 -15.58 -12.81
C ALA A 219 17.75 -16.14 -13.61
#